data_926cb6b50e17b86bc17f7126b49c103c
#
_entry.id   926cb6b50e17b86bc17f7126b49c103c
#
_cell.length_a   1.000
_cell.length_b   1.000
_cell.length_c   1.000
_cell.angle_alpha   90.00
_cell.angle_beta   90.00
_cell.angle_gamma   90.00
#
_symmetry.space_group_name_H-M   'P 1'
#
loop_
_entity.id
_entity.type
_entity.pdbx_description
1 polymer ?
#
loop_
_entity_poly.entity_id
_entity_poly.type
_entity_poly.pdbx_seq_one_letter_code
_entity_poly.pdbx_strand_id
1 'polypeptide(L)'
;LEDVKAAIRYLRANARQWHVDPDRLGIWGTSSGGNTSLLVGLTADDPRYEDGTNADESDAVKYVVSCFPPTDMLEAVDAFDDETNPFRLYYFGPFAAVVGATHETGINAEVRQRAADMSPYLQVRDDQQYPPMLLLHGTADTVVPYHQSVKMRDQLVEHGVDAQLVLVDGAEHEYDFWSQQVFDVIFDFIRERS
;
A
#
# COMPACT_ATOMS: atom_id res chain seq x y z
N LEU A 1 -9.85 -1.36 3.68
CA LEU A 1 -9.45 -2.25 2.58
C LEU A 1 -10.68 -2.88 1.92
N GLU A 2 -11.63 -3.40 2.68
CA GLU A 2 -12.90 -4.01 2.21
C GLU A 2 -13.65 -3.09 1.25
N ASP A 3 -13.87 -1.82 1.61
CA ASP A 3 -14.58 -0.84 0.77
C ASP A 3 -13.88 -0.62 -0.59
N VAL A 4 -12.54 -0.60 -0.61
CA VAL A 4 -11.78 -0.42 -1.86
C VAL A 4 -11.91 -1.65 -2.75
N LYS A 5 -11.84 -2.85 -2.18
CA LYS A 5 -12.06 -4.10 -2.89
C LYS A 5 -13.51 -4.22 -3.41
N ALA A 6 -14.49 -3.86 -2.60
CA ALA A 6 -15.89 -3.78 -3.01
C ALA A 6 -16.09 -2.79 -4.17
N ALA A 7 -15.40 -1.64 -4.16
CA ALA A 7 -15.44 -0.68 -5.26
C ALA A 7 -14.86 -1.24 -6.57
N ILE A 8 -13.77 -2.02 -6.50
CA ILE A 8 -13.19 -2.70 -7.67
C ILE A 8 -14.17 -3.72 -8.24
N ARG A 9 -14.77 -4.57 -7.38
CA ARG A 9 -15.82 -5.53 -7.80
C ARG A 9 -17.02 -4.81 -8.41
N TYR A 10 -17.47 -3.71 -7.81
CA TYR A 10 -18.56 -2.90 -8.36
C TYR A 10 -18.23 -2.34 -9.75
N LEU A 11 -17.05 -1.78 -9.95
CA LEU A 11 -16.62 -1.26 -11.26
C LEU A 11 -16.59 -2.38 -12.30
N ARG A 12 -16.13 -3.56 -11.95
CA ARG A 12 -16.07 -4.73 -12.84
C ARG A 12 -17.48 -5.20 -13.21
N ALA A 13 -18.36 -5.39 -12.23
CA ALA A 13 -19.77 -5.76 -12.44
C ALA A 13 -20.52 -4.76 -13.32
N ASN A 14 -20.15 -3.48 -13.25
CA ASN A 14 -20.84 -2.39 -13.96
C ASN A 14 -19.98 -1.77 -15.08
N ALA A 15 -18.98 -2.51 -15.59
CA ALA A 15 -17.99 -2.01 -16.55
C ALA A 15 -18.61 -1.35 -17.78
N ARG A 16 -19.70 -1.94 -18.32
CA ARG A 16 -20.44 -1.37 -19.46
C ARG A 16 -21.07 -0.01 -19.16
N GLN A 17 -21.63 0.16 -17.97
CA GLN A 17 -22.24 1.41 -17.53
C GLN A 17 -21.21 2.53 -17.41
N TRP A 18 -20.03 2.20 -16.89
CA TRP A 18 -18.95 3.16 -16.65
C TRP A 18 -17.98 3.31 -17.82
N HIS A 19 -18.20 2.58 -18.92
CA HIS A 19 -17.33 2.56 -20.09
C HIS A 19 -15.86 2.27 -19.75
N VAL A 20 -15.64 1.36 -18.79
CA VAL A 20 -14.32 0.87 -18.40
C VAL A 20 -14.10 -0.54 -18.91
N ASP A 21 -12.84 -0.91 -19.11
CA ASP A 21 -12.46 -2.27 -19.45
C ASP A 21 -12.25 -3.07 -18.14
N PRO A 22 -13.06 -4.10 -17.85
CA PRO A 22 -12.97 -4.83 -16.59
C PRO A 22 -11.66 -5.61 -16.44
N ASP A 23 -10.98 -5.92 -17.54
CA ASP A 23 -9.72 -6.66 -17.54
C ASP A 23 -8.48 -5.76 -17.42
N ARG A 24 -8.67 -4.43 -17.37
CA ARG A 24 -7.61 -3.42 -17.32
C ARG A 24 -7.67 -2.53 -16.09
N LEU A 25 -8.34 -2.96 -15.05
CA LEU A 25 -8.40 -2.21 -13.80
C LEU A 25 -7.04 -2.26 -13.08
N GLY A 26 -6.51 -1.12 -12.74
CA GLY A 26 -5.33 -0.96 -11.90
C GLY A 26 -5.65 -0.10 -10.68
N ILE A 27 -4.73 -0.04 -9.73
CA ILE A 27 -4.87 0.80 -8.54
C ILE A 27 -3.66 1.70 -8.36
N TRP A 28 -3.92 2.94 -7.97
CA TRP A 28 -2.88 3.91 -7.63
C TRP A 28 -3.26 4.64 -6.34
N GLY A 29 -2.32 4.73 -5.42
CA GLY A 29 -2.51 5.42 -4.15
C GLY A 29 -1.25 6.08 -3.61
N THR A 30 -1.44 6.99 -2.68
CA THR A 30 -0.39 7.78 -2.03
C THR A 30 -0.46 7.62 -0.53
N SER A 31 0.66 7.61 0.17
CA SER A 31 0.73 7.51 1.63
C SER A 31 -0.08 6.30 2.15
N SER A 32 -1.09 6.50 2.97
CA SER A 32 -2.02 5.46 3.41
C SER A 32 -2.78 4.79 2.24
N GLY A 33 -3.10 5.55 1.19
CA GLY A 33 -3.65 5.01 -0.06
C GLY A 33 -2.63 4.15 -0.81
N GLY A 34 -1.34 4.47 -0.74
CA GLY A 34 -0.25 3.65 -1.26
C GLY A 34 -0.15 2.30 -0.54
N ASN A 35 -0.27 2.30 0.80
CA ASN A 35 -0.39 1.09 1.61
C ASN A 35 -1.59 0.25 1.17
N THR A 36 -2.77 0.87 1.07
CA THR A 36 -3.99 0.21 0.61
C THR A 36 -3.85 -0.38 -0.79
N SER A 37 -3.20 0.33 -1.72
CA SER A 37 -2.96 -0.14 -3.08
C SER A 37 -2.10 -1.40 -3.10
N LEU A 38 -1.04 -1.44 -2.29
CA LEU A 38 -0.21 -2.64 -2.12
C LEU A 38 -1.01 -3.80 -1.54
N LEU A 39 -1.80 -3.57 -0.48
CA LEU A 39 -2.66 -4.60 0.12
C LEU A 39 -3.67 -5.15 -0.88
N VAL A 40 -4.31 -4.31 -1.71
CA VAL A 40 -5.20 -4.78 -2.78
C VAL A 40 -4.47 -5.71 -3.73
N GLY A 41 -3.27 -5.33 -4.21
CA GLY A 41 -2.48 -6.17 -5.10
C GLY A 41 -2.02 -7.50 -4.48
N LEU A 42 -1.75 -7.50 -3.18
CA LEU A 42 -1.21 -8.67 -2.46
C LEU A 42 -2.28 -9.62 -1.92
N THR A 43 -3.53 -9.17 -1.82
CA THR A 43 -4.61 -9.94 -1.20
C THR A 43 -5.82 -10.10 -2.14
N ALA A 44 -5.57 -10.19 -3.46
CA ALA A 44 -6.62 -10.38 -4.43
C ALA A 44 -7.47 -11.61 -4.10
N ASP A 45 -8.79 -11.43 -4.14
CA ASP A 45 -9.79 -12.46 -3.88
C ASP A 45 -9.66 -13.18 -2.51
N ASP A 46 -9.04 -12.51 -1.54
CA ASP A 46 -8.90 -13.05 -0.19
C ASP A 46 -10.24 -12.94 0.57
N PRO A 47 -10.81 -14.09 1.01
CA PRO A 47 -12.12 -14.11 1.66
C PRO A 47 -12.20 -13.34 2.97
N ARG A 48 -11.06 -12.98 3.58
CA ARG A 48 -11.04 -12.11 4.78
C ARG A 48 -11.61 -10.72 4.52
N TYR A 49 -11.59 -10.28 3.26
CA TYR A 49 -12.02 -8.93 2.84
C TYR A 49 -13.27 -8.96 1.95
N GLU A 50 -14.01 -10.07 1.99
CA GLU A 50 -15.26 -10.24 1.24
C GLU A 50 -16.44 -9.72 2.08
N ASP A 51 -17.16 -8.73 1.55
CA ASP A 51 -18.34 -8.12 2.20
C ASP A 51 -19.68 -8.56 1.59
N GLY A 52 -19.63 -9.47 0.62
CA GLY A 52 -20.80 -9.94 -0.13
C GLY A 52 -21.23 -9.01 -1.27
N THR A 53 -20.60 -7.84 -1.45
CA THR A 53 -20.92 -6.91 -2.52
C THR A 53 -20.28 -7.36 -3.84
N ASN A 54 -21.12 -7.68 -4.85
CA ASN A 54 -20.68 -8.23 -6.14
C ASN A 54 -19.71 -9.42 -5.95
N ALA A 55 -20.05 -10.36 -5.08
CA ALA A 55 -19.18 -11.48 -4.68
C ALA A 55 -18.79 -12.43 -5.82
N ASP A 56 -19.50 -12.38 -6.95
CA ASP A 56 -19.17 -13.15 -8.16
C ASP A 56 -18.04 -12.50 -8.98
N GLU A 57 -17.62 -11.28 -8.62
CA GLU A 57 -16.58 -10.54 -9.30
C GLU A 57 -15.27 -10.55 -8.51
N SER A 58 -14.14 -10.65 -9.22
CA SER A 58 -12.81 -10.55 -8.61
C SER A 58 -12.44 -9.10 -8.26
N ASP A 59 -11.69 -8.91 -7.17
CA ASP A 59 -11.06 -7.64 -6.82
C ASP A 59 -9.59 -7.54 -7.29
N ALA A 60 -9.09 -8.53 -8.05
CA ALA A 60 -7.75 -8.50 -8.60
C ALA A 60 -7.53 -7.30 -9.53
N VAL A 61 -6.33 -6.74 -9.49
CA VAL A 61 -5.93 -5.60 -10.33
C VAL A 61 -4.79 -5.98 -11.27
N LYS A 62 -4.67 -5.27 -12.38
CA LYS A 62 -3.68 -5.53 -13.44
C LYS A 62 -2.29 -5.00 -13.08
N TYR A 63 -2.23 -3.94 -12.29
CA TYR A 63 -1.00 -3.30 -11.80
C TYR A 63 -1.29 -2.49 -10.54
N VAL A 64 -0.23 -2.21 -9.79
CA VAL A 64 -0.26 -1.36 -8.59
C VAL A 64 0.74 -0.23 -8.75
N VAL A 65 0.32 1.01 -8.46
CA VAL A 65 1.22 2.16 -8.26
C VAL A 65 1.07 2.63 -6.81
N SER A 66 2.19 2.72 -6.12
CA SER A 66 2.22 3.08 -4.71
C SER A 66 3.26 4.17 -4.44
N CYS A 67 2.81 5.36 -4.07
CA CYS A 67 3.68 6.49 -3.78
C CYS A 67 3.84 6.67 -2.27
N PHE A 68 5.06 6.72 -1.81
CA PHE A 68 5.50 6.93 -0.42
C PHE A 68 4.65 6.20 0.65
N PRO A 69 4.44 4.86 0.49
CA PRO A 69 3.61 4.08 1.37
C PRO A 69 4.30 3.73 2.70
N PRO A 70 3.61 3.71 3.83
CA PRO A 70 4.02 2.88 4.97
C PRO A 70 3.76 1.41 4.61
N THR A 71 4.78 0.56 4.68
CA THR A 71 4.69 -0.85 4.24
C THR A 71 4.79 -1.84 5.39
N ASP A 72 5.35 -1.43 6.52
CA ASP A 72 5.47 -2.22 7.73
C ASP A 72 4.96 -1.42 8.94
N MET A 73 3.71 -1.64 9.27
CA MET A 73 3.06 -0.96 10.40
C MET A 73 3.51 -1.51 11.75
N LEU A 74 4.04 -2.76 11.79
CA LEU A 74 4.65 -3.31 12.99
C LEU A 74 5.93 -2.57 13.37
N GLU A 75 6.78 -2.22 12.38
CA GLU A 75 7.97 -1.41 12.62
C GLU A 75 7.61 -0.05 13.24
N ALA A 76 6.53 0.58 12.77
CA ALA A 76 6.05 1.83 13.36
C ALA A 76 5.56 1.66 14.81
N VAL A 77 4.89 0.53 15.10
CA VAL A 77 4.45 0.18 16.46
C VAL A 77 5.64 -0.09 17.38
N ASP A 78 6.64 -0.84 16.90
CA ASP A 78 7.86 -1.13 17.67
C ASP A 78 8.69 0.12 17.93
N ALA A 79 8.78 1.01 16.94
CA ALA A 79 9.43 2.31 17.11
C ALA A 79 8.73 3.20 18.17
N PHE A 80 7.43 3.04 18.34
CA PHE A 80 6.67 3.73 19.39
C PHE A 80 6.92 3.12 20.77
N ASP A 81 7.03 1.80 20.90
CA ASP A 81 7.33 1.11 22.16
C ASP A 81 8.76 1.39 22.66
N ASP A 82 9.68 1.78 21.77
CA ASP A 82 11.05 2.14 22.13
C ASP A 82 11.10 3.54 22.77
N GLU A 83 11.19 3.58 24.08
CA GLU A 83 11.32 4.84 24.84
C GLU A 83 12.57 5.65 24.50
N THR A 84 13.57 5.03 23.87
CA THR A 84 14.80 5.71 23.45
C THR A 84 14.69 6.34 22.06
N ASN A 85 13.63 6.00 21.30
CA ASN A 85 13.41 6.52 19.96
C ASN A 85 12.93 7.98 20.01
N PRO A 86 13.71 8.96 19.51
CA PRO A 86 13.33 10.37 19.52
C PRO A 86 12.11 10.69 18.65
N PHE A 87 11.77 9.81 17.69
CA PHE A 87 10.64 9.96 16.79
C PHE A 87 9.36 9.29 17.32
N ARG A 88 9.42 8.66 18.49
CA ARG A 88 8.31 7.95 19.13
C ARG A 88 6.97 8.69 19.08
N LEU A 89 6.97 9.97 19.47
CA LEU A 89 5.75 10.79 19.52
C LEU A 89 5.24 11.21 18.13
N TYR A 90 6.12 11.30 17.16
CA TYR A 90 5.78 11.65 15.79
C TYR A 90 4.95 10.54 15.10
N TYR A 91 5.34 9.29 15.30
CA TYR A 91 4.60 8.14 14.78
C TYR A 91 3.29 7.85 15.53
N PHE A 92 3.18 8.30 16.80
CA PHE A 92 2.07 7.90 17.65
C PHE A 92 0.71 8.43 17.21
N GLY A 93 0.60 9.67 16.74
CA GLY A 93 -0.70 10.27 16.41
C GLY A 93 -1.45 9.54 15.28
N PRO A 94 -1.01 9.66 14.03
CA PRO A 94 -1.71 9.07 12.87
C PRO A 94 -1.68 7.55 12.85
N PHE A 95 -0.52 6.94 13.10
CA PHE A 95 -0.35 5.48 13.02
C PHE A 95 -1.05 4.75 14.16
N ALA A 96 -0.96 5.28 15.39
CA ALA A 96 -1.65 4.69 16.54
C ALA A 96 -3.18 4.68 16.33
N ALA A 97 -3.74 5.78 15.82
CA ALA A 97 -5.17 5.85 15.52
C ALA A 97 -5.59 4.81 14.49
N VAL A 98 -4.81 4.64 13.43
CA VAL A 98 -5.10 3.68 12.36
C VAL A 98 -5.09 2.23 12.85
N VAL A 99 -4.13 1.87 13.72
CA VAL A 99 -4.08 0.53 14.32
C VAL A 99 -4.95 0.39 15.57
N GLY A 100 -5.69 1.45 15.94
CA GLY A 100 -6.61 1.45 17.07
C GLY A 100 -5.93 1.46 18.44
N ALA A 101 -4.67 1.94 18.53
CA ALA A 101 -4.02 2.21 19.80
C ALA A 101 -4.55 3.52 20.39
N THR A 102 -4.79 3.54 21.69
CA THR A 102 -5.17 4.74 22.45
C THR A 102 -4.22 4.92 23.64
N HIS A 103 -4.26 6.10 24.27
CA HIS A 103 -3.52 6.32 25.50
C HIS A 103 -3.92 5.36 26.64
N GLU A 104 -5.16 4.87 26.63
CA GLU A 104 -5.69 3.95 27.64
C GLU A 104 -5.30 2.48 27.33
N THR A 105 -5.39 2.07 26.06
CA THR A 105 -5.12 0.69 25.65
C THR A 105 -3.64 0.42 25.41
N GLY A 106 -2.87 1.46 25.08
CA GLY A 106 -1.47 1.33 24.69
C GLY A 106 -1.29 0.39 23.50
N ILE A 107 -0.10 -0.16 23.34
CA ILE A 107 0.25 -1.17 22.37
C ILE A 107 0.09 -2.56 23.01
N ASN A 108 -0.97 -3.26 22.66
CA ASN A 108 -1.28 -4.60 23.11
C ASN A 108 -1.21 -5.62 21.95
N ALA A 109 -1.46 -6.89 22.22
CA ALA A 109 -1.40 -7.95 21.22
C ALA A 109 -2.38 -7.73 20.05
N GLU A 110 -3.56 -7.18 20.32
CA GLU A 110 -4.57 -6.88 19.30
C GLU A 110 -4.13 -5.74 18.38
N VAL A 111 -3.55 -4.68 18.94
CA VAL A 111 -2.95 -3.57 18.19
C VAL A 111 -1.83 -4.09 17.27
N ARG A 112 -0.95 -4.96 17.80
CA ARG A 112 0.14 -5.58 17.04
C ARG A 112 -0.40 -6.45 15.90
N GLN A 113 -1.45 -7.22 16.15
CA GLN A 113 -2.07 -8.04 15.11
C GLN A 113 -2.67 -7.17 14.00
N ARG A 114 -3.41 -6.11 14.35
CA ARG A 114 -3.92 -5.16 13.34
C ARG A 114 -2.80 -4.50 12.55
N ALA A 115 -1.71 -4.11 13.21
CA ALA A 115 -0.55 -3.56 12.52
C ALA A 115 0.06 -4.56 11.54
N ALA A 116 0.17 -5.83 11.93
CA ALA A 116 0.64 -6.90 11.05
C ALA A 116 -0.29 -7.10 9.84
N ASP A 117 -1.60 -7.16 10.07
CA ASP A 117 -2.60 -7.31 9.01
C ASP A 117 -2.59 -6.13 8.02
N MET A 118 -2.24 -4.94 8.50
CA MET A 118 -2.12 -3.71 7.71
C MET A 118 -0.74 -3.50 7.08
N SER A 119 0.19 -4.45 7.24
CA SER A 119 1.56 -4.37 6.73
C SER A 119 1.67 -5.12 5.39
N PRO A 120 1.69 -4.44 4.23
CA PRO A 120 1.92 -5.09 2.94
C PRO A 120 3.18 -5.95 2.93
N TYR A 121 4.25 -5.51 3.60
CA TYR A 121 5.50 -6.24 3.72
C TYR A 121 5.32 -7.66 4.29
N LEU A 122 4.37 -7.84 5.20
CA LEU A 122 4.06 -9.12 5.84
C LEU A 122 3.02 -9.96 5.09
N GLN A 123 2.44 -9.44 4.00
CA GLN A 123 1.44 -10.16 3.21
C GLN A 123 2.03 -10.88 1.98
N VAL A 124 3.31 -10.68 1.68
CA VAL A 124 3.97 -11.36 0.55
C VAL A 124 4.17 -12.84 0.85
N ARG A 125 3.78 -13.73 -0.07
CA ARG A 125 3.82 -15.18 0.07
C ARG A 125 4.43 -15.84 -1.16
N ASP A 126 5.09 -16.99 -0.98
CA ASP A 126 5.75 -17.74 -2.07
C ASP A 126 4.78 -18.44 -3.05
N ASP A 127 3.58 -18.74 -2.58
CA ASP A 127 2.61 -19.57 -3.30
C ASP A 127 1.57 -18.77 -4.11
N GLN A 128 1.78 -17.45 -4.24
CA GLN A 128 0.88 -16.56 -4.95
C GLN A 128 1.56 -15.82 -6.11
N GLN A 129 0.76 -15.48 -7.10
CA GLN A 129 1.18 -14.58 -8.17
C GLN A 129 0.60 -13.18 -7.93
N TYR A 130 1.44 -12.17 -8.09
CA TYR A 130 1.08 -10.78 -7.86
C TYR A 130 1.17 -9.96 -9.14
N PRO A 131 0.37 -8.90 -9.27
CA PRO A 131 0.49 -7.98 -10.39
C PRO A 131 1.83 -7.23 -10.35
N PRO A 132 2.30 -6.68 -11.47
CA PRO A 132 3.44 -5.77 -11.47
C PRO A 132 3.17 -4.54 -10.59
N MET A 133 4.19 -4.10 -9.86
CA MET A 133 4.10 -3.02 -8.88
C MET A 133 5.16 -1.96 -9.09
N LEU A 134 4.75 -0.69 -9.10
CA LEU A 134 5.64 0.46 -9.09
C LEU A 134 5.55 1.17 -7.75
N LEU A 135 6.69 1.27 -7.06
CA LEU A 135 6.83 2.06 -5.86
C LEU A 135 7.61 3.34 -6.17
N LEU A 136 7.18 4.46 -5.61
CA LEU A 136 7.91 5.74 -5.72
C LEU A 136 8.03 6.36 -4.33
N HIS A 137 9.18 6.98 -4.00
CA HIS A 137 9.38 7.57 -2.68
C HIS A 137 10.39 8.73 -2.74
N GLY A 138 10.12 9.80 -1.99
CA GLY A 138 11.06 10.90 -1.80
C GLY A 138 12.16 10.54 -0.81
N THR A 139 13.44 10.86 -1.12
CA THR A 139 14.55 10.49 -0.24
C THR A 139 14.66 11.36 1.02
N ALA A 140 14.00 12.51 1.04
CA ALA A 140 13.94 13.41 2.20
C ALA A 140 12.61 13.29 2.99
N ASP A 141 11.77 12.30 2.68
CA ASP A 141 10.47 12.09 3.34
C ASP A 141 10.63 11.93 4.85
N THR A 142 10.09 12.90 5.61
CA THR A 142 10.13 12.95 7.07
C THR A 142 8.86 12.37 7.70
N VAL A 143 7.84 12.01 6.92
CA VAL A 143 6.58 11.41 7.39
C VAL A 143 6.65 9.89 7.34
N VAL A 144 7.02 9.34 6.19
CA VAL A 144 7.25 7.91 6.00
C VAL A 144 8.67 7.70 5.49
N PRO A 145 9.56 7.10 6.26
CA PRO A 145 10.94 6.91 5.81
C PRO A 145 11.02 6.07 4.54
N TYR A 146 11.77 6.52 3.52
CA TYR A 146 11.83 5.86 2.21
C TYR A 146 12.36 4.42 2.24
N HIS A 147 13.05 4.02 3.32
CA HIS A 147 13.47 2.62 3.49
C HIS A 147 12.27 1.66 3.52
N GLN A 148 11.07 2.12 3.89
CA GLN A 148 9.84 1.35 3.82
C GLN A 148 9.55 0.87 2.39
N SER A 149 9.72 1.73 1.39
CA SER A 149 9.58 1.34 -0.02
C SER A 149 10.75 0.49 -0.52
N VAL A 150 11.96 0.73 -0.03
CA VAL A 150 13.14 -0.07 -0.40
C VAL A 150 12.95 -1.52 0.04
N LYS A 151 12.67 -1.74 1.34
CA LYS A 151 12.48 -3.10 1.87
C LYS A 151 11.29 -3.81 1.24
N MET A 152 10.21 -3.07 0.94
CA MET A 152 9.03 -3.62 0.27
C MET A 152 9.36 -4.10 -1.14
N ARG A 153 10.05 -3.29 -1.95
CA ARG A 153 10.50 -3.67 -3.28
C ARG A 153 11.41 -4.90 -3.22
N ASP A 154 12.34 -4.94 -2.28
CA ASP A 154 13.28 -6.06 -2.15
C ASP A 154 12.53 -7.36 -1.81
N GLN A 155 11.59 -7.30 -0.88
CA GLN A 155 10.70 -8.41 -0.53
C GLN A 155 9.90 -8.91 -1.76
N LEU A 156 9.30 -8.01 -2.53
CA LEU A 156 8.57 -8.36 -3.74
C LEU A 156 9.46 -9.05 -4.78
N VAL A 157 10.65 -8.51 -5.03
CA VAL A 157 11.61 -9.08 -5.99
C VAL A 157 12.13 -10.44 -5.54
N GLU A 158 12.38 -10.63 -4.24
CA GLU A 158 12.78 -11.92 -3.68
C GLU A 158 11.74 -13.02 -3.93
N HIS A 159 10.45 -12.63 -3.96
CA HIS A 159 9.31 -13.51 -4.26
C HIS A 159 8.94 -13.53 -5.76
N GLY A 160 9.80 -13.01 -6.63
CA GLY A 160 9.63 -13.10 -8.08
C GLY A 160 8.61 -12.13 -8.68
N VAL A 161 8.19 -11.11 -7.95
CA VAL A 161 7.26 -10.09 -8.43
C VAL A 161 7.99 -9.08 -9.32
N ASP A 162 7.38 -8.67 -10.45
CA ASP A 162 7.85 -7.52 -11.25
C ASP A 162 7.61 -6.23 -10.44
N ALA A 163 8.58 -5.87 -9.61
CA ALA A 163 8.51 -4.70 -8.74
C ALA A 163 9.62 -3.69 -9.06
N GLN A 164 9.23 -2.45 -9.30
CA GLN A 164 10.12 -1.33 -9.60
C GLN A 164 10.07 -0.32 -8.46
N LEU A 165 11.21 0.31 -8.17
CA LEU A 165 11.29 1.42 -7.21
C LEU A 165 11.97 2.63 -7.87
N VAL A 166 11.33 3.78 -7.76
CA VAL A 166 11.89 5.06 -8.16
C VAL A 166 12.03 5.95 -6.92
N LEU A 167 13.25 6.33 -6.61
CA LEU A 167 13.55 7.29 -5.55
C LEU A 167 13.65 8.70 -6.16
N VAL A 168 12.89 9.64 -5.60
CA VAL A 168 12.88 11.05 -5.99
C VAL A 168 13.82 11.78 -5.04
N ASP A 169 15.02 12.13 -5.55
CA ASP A 169 16.06 12.69 -4.72
C ASP A 169 15.68 14.05 -4.11
N GLY A 170 15.88 14.18 -2.80
CA GLY A 170 15.58 15.38 -2.02
C GLY A 170 14.11 15.70 -1.81
N ALA A 171 13.18 14.90 -2.37
CA ALA A 171 11.75 15.16 -2.22
C ALA A 171 11.22 14.71 -0.84
N GLU A 172 10.34 15.53 -0.28
CA GLU A 172 9.59 15.30 0.95
C GLU A 172 8.28 14.53 0.68
N HIS A 173 7.52 14.27 1.75
CA HIS A 173 6.20 13.65 1.68
C HIS A 173 5.21 14.58 1.00
N GLU A 174 4.66 14.19 -0.16
CA GLU A 174 3.73 14.97 -0.99
C GLU A 174 4.36 16.16 -1.72
N TYR A 175 4.19 17.33 -1.31
CA TYR A 175 4.52 18.66 -1.87
C TYR A 175 5.44 18.68 -3.10
N ASP A 176 6.75 18.62 -2.91
CA ASP A 176 7.78 18.69 -3.95
C ASP A 176 8.10 17.32 -4.59
N PHE A 177 7.46 16.27 -4.11
CA PHE A 177 7.49 14.96 -4.73
C PHE A 177 6.87 14.98 -6.13
N TRP A 178 5.79 15.73 -6.31
CA TRP A 178 5.05 15.77 -7.56
C TRP A 178 5.73 16.64 -8.60
N SER A 179 6.21 16.01 -9.67
CA SER A 179 6.82 16.65 -10.81
C SER A 179 6.35 16.01 -12.10
N GLN A 180 6.58 16.70 -13.24
CA GLN A 180 6.27 16.10 -14.55
C GLN A 180 6.99 14.77 -14.73
N GLN A 181 8.24 14.66 -14.28
CA GLN A 181 9.03 13.44 -14.38
C GLN A 181 8.39 12.28 -13.58
N VAL A 182 7.88 12.53 -12.38
CA VAL A 182 7.18 11.52 -11.57
C VAL A 182 5.91 11.06 -12.29
N PHE A 183 5.12 11.99 -12.83
CA PHE A 183 3.92 11.63 -13.60
C PHE A 183 4.27 10.85 -14.87
N ASP A 184 5.33 11.22 -15.59
CA ASP A 184 5.76 10.51 -16.80
C ASP A 184 6.11 9.05 -16.47
N VAL A 185 6.87 8.81 -15.39
CA VAL A 185 7.21 7.45 -14.92
C VAL A 185 5.94 6.64 -14.60
N ILE A 186 4.99 7.23 -13.88
CA ILE A 186 3.74 6.57 -13.51
C ILE A 186 2.92 6.23 -14.77
N PHE A 187 2.74 7.19 -15.68
CA PHE A 187 1.94 6.98 -16.89
C PHE A 187 2.61 6.04 -17.88
N ASP A 188 3.94 6.00 -17.96
CA ASP A 188 4.65 5.02 -18.78
C ASP A 188 4.44 3.62 -18.21
N PHE A 189 4.60 3.44 -16.90
CA PHE A 189 4.33 2.17 -16.23
C PHE A 189 2.90 1.67 -16.49
N ILE A 190 1.91 2.56 -16.36
CA ILE A 190 0.49 2.24 -16.60
C ILE A 190 0.28 1.83 -18.06
N ARG A 191 0.80 2.60 -19.03
CA ARG A 191 0.64 2.34 -20.46
C ARG A 191 1.22 1.00 -20.90
N GLU A 192 2.32 0.60 -20.30
CA GLU A 192 2.97 -0.68 -20.62
C GLU A 192 2.20 -1.89 -20.09
N ARG A 193 1.32 -1.71 -19.10
CA ARG A 193 0.67 -2.80 -18.35
C ARG A 193 -0.87 -2.79 -18.45
N SER A 194 -1.43 -1.76 -19.06
CA SER A 194 -2.90 -1.60 -19.20
C SER A 194 -3.43 -2.10 -20.56
#